data_c2600b4453cf57cce622fdea7e2fbc92
#
_entry.id   c2600b4453cf57cce622fdea7e2fbc92
#
_cell.length_a   1.000
_cell.length_b   1.000
_cell.length_c   1.000
_cell.angle_alpha   90.00
_cell.angle_beta   90.00
_cell.angle_gamma   90.00
#
_symmetry.space_group_name_H-M   'P 1'
#
loop_
_entity.id
_entity.type
_entity.pdbx_description
1 polymer ?
#
loop_
_entity_poly.entity_id
_entity_poly.type
_entity_poly.pdbx_seq_one_letter_code
_entity_poly.pdbx_strand_id
1 'polypeptide(L)'
;FVELARKGFYDGLKFHRHVPGFVIQGGCPNTRDLTPEEVVKKAGNPFAGLGTGGPGYSIKEEFSTNPNNKHLDGSLAMARSQDPNSAGSQFYLCLGAQPMLDSGYTVFGQTIDGMDVIGQLRVGDVIESVEIENAAE
;
A
#
# COMPACT_ATOMS: atom_id res chain seq x y z
N PHE A 1 -4.24 -7.39 -5.13
CA PHE A 1 -3.01 -7.52 -4.32
C PHE A 1 -2.43 -8.92 -4.37
N VAL A 2 -3.21 -9.91 -3.97
CA VAL A 2 -2.73 -11.31 -3.86
C VAL A 2 -2.19 -11.83 -5.20
N GLU A 3 -2.90 -11.59 -6.28
CA GLU A 3 -2.48 -12.02 -7.61
C GLU A 3 -1.16 -11.37 -8.03
N LEU A 4 -1.01 -10.07 -7.81
CA LEU A 4 0.23 -9.35 -8.09
C LEU A 4 1.38 -9.85 -7.21
N ALA A 5 1.11 -10.08 -5.92
CA ALA A 5 2.11 -10.60 -4.99
C ALA A 5 2.63 -11.96 -5.43
N ARG A 6 1.74 -12.86 -5.89
CA ARG A 6 2.12 -14.19 -6.39
C ARG A 6 2.99 -14.13 -7.63
N LYS A 7 2.87 -13.07 -8.42
CA LYS A 7 3.69 -12.86 -9.61
C LYS A 7 5.02 -12.17 -9.32
N GLY A 8 5.30 -11.84 -8.06
CA GLY A 8 6.50 -11.11 -7.68
C GLY A 8 6.46 -9.62 -8.02
N PHE A 9 5.30 -9.07 -8.29
CA PHE A 9 5.15 -7.66 -8.69
C PHE A 9 5.74 -6.70 -7.65
N TYR A 10 5.54 -6.99 -6.36
CA TYR A 10 5.97 -6.11 -5.27
C TYR A 10 7.45 -6.25 -4.90
N ASP A 11 8.12 -7.29 -5.39
CA ASP A 11 9.51 -7.54 -5.04
C ASP A 11 10.41 -6.41 -5.55
N GLY A 12 11.19 -5.82 -4.66
CA GLY A 12 12.10 -4.73 -4.98
C GLY A 12 11.46 -3.35 -5.03
N LEU A 13 10.15 -3.22 -4.84
CA LEU A 13 9.50 -1.92 -4.72
C LEU A 13 9.82 -1.28 -3.37
N LYS A 14 9.82 0.06 -3.32
CA LYS A 14 10.12 0.82 -2.11
C LYS A 14 8.89 1.61 -1.68
N PHE A 15 8.74 1.79 -0.38
CA PHE A 15 7.71 2.68 0.16
C PHE A 15 8.05 4.12 -0.26
N HIS A 16 7.06 4.84 -0.80
CA HIS A 16 7.28 6.18 -1.33
C HIS A 16 6.57 7.29 -0.56
N ARG A 17 5.70 6.92 0.40
CA ARG A 17 4.95 7.91 1.18
C ARG A 17 4.81 7.44 2.63
N HIS A 18 5.16 8.32 3.56
CA HIS A 18 5.00 8.08 4.99
C HIS A 18 4.42 9.34 5.63
N VAL A 19 3.26 9.20 6.24
CA VAL A 19 2.63 10.27 7.03
C VAL A 19 2.52 9.76 8.47
N PRO A 20 3.37 10.26 9.38
CA PRO A 20 3.39 9.78 10.77
C PRO A 20 2.01 9.82 11.43
N GLY A 21 1.64 8.74 12.11
CA GLY A 21 0.34 8.61 12.76
C GLY A 21 -0.84 8.43 11.82
N PHE A 22 -0.58 8.28 10.52
CA PHE A 22 -1.60 8.12 9.50
C PHE A 22 -1.37 6.83 8.70
N VAL A 23 -0.48 6.86 7.70
CA VAL A 23 -0.23 5.70 6.84
C VAL A 23 1.22 5.63 6.37
N ILE A 24 1.63 4.42 5.98
CA ILE A 24 2.82 4.17 5.16
C ILE A 24 2.36 3.48 3.87
N GLN A 25 2.75 4.02 2.71
CA GLN A 25 2.22 3.63 1.41
C GLN A 25 3.32 3.15 0.48
N GLY A 26 3.04 2.08 -0.24
CA GLY A 26 3.94 1.49 -1.23
C GLY A 26 3.18 0.86 -2.39
N GLY A 27 3.90 0.05 -3.17
CA GLY A 27 3.32 -0.67 -4.29
C GLY A 27 3.33 0.09 -5.62
N CYS A 28 4.02 1.23 -5.69
CA CYS A 28 4.18 1.97 -6.95
C CYS A 28 5.36 1.39 -7.74
N PRO A 29 5.13 0.85 -8.95
CA PRO A 29 6.21 0.24 -9.75
C PRO A 29 7.27 1.24 -10.22
N ASN A 30 6.97 2.54 -10.18
CA ASN A 30 7.94 3.58 -10.52
C ASN A 30 9.12 3.64 -9.56
N THR A 31 9.04 2.94 -8.42
CA THR A 31 10.15 2.83 -7.46
C THR A 31 11.10 1.67 -7.75
N ARG A 32 10.76 0.78 -8.69
CA ARG A 32 11.47 -0.49 -8.88
C ARG A 32 12.95 -0.31 -9.20
N ASP A 33 13.26 0.57 -10.16
CA ASP A 33 14.62 0.76 -10.64
C ASP A 33 15.37 1.89 -9.91
N LEU A 34 14.79 2.41 -8.83
CA LEU A 34 15.40 3.45 -8.02
C LEU A 34 16.08 2.84 -6.80
N THR A 35 17.20 3.44 -6.38
CA THR A 35 17.80 3.09 -5.10
C THR A 35 16.94 3.66 -3.95
N PRO A 36 17.06 3.12 -2.72
CA PRO A 36 16.37 3.70 -1.56
C PRO A 36 16.61 5.20 -1.42
N GLU A 37 17.85 5.65 -1.61
CA GLU A 37 18.22 7.06 -1.52
C GLU A 37 17.54 7.91 -2.59
N GLU A 38 17.43 7.38 -3.81
CA GLU A 38 16.71 8.05 -4.91
C GLU A 38 15.22 8.19 -4.61
N VAL A 39 14.61 7.18 -3.99
CA VAL A 39 13.20 7.23 -3.59
C VAL A 39 12.98 8.32 -2.53
N VAL A 40 13.84 8.37 -1.52
CA VAL A 40 13.77 9.40 -0.47
C VAL A 40 13.89 10.80 -1.10
N LYS A 41 14.85 10.97 -2.01
CA LYS A 41 15.07 12.26 -2.67
C LYS A 41 13.87 12.68 -3.53
N LYS A 42 13.26 11.74 -4.23
CA LYS A 42 12.14 12.01 -5.16
C LYS A 42 10.78 12.11 -4.47
N ALA A 43 10.63 11.52 -3.31
CA ALA A 43 9.34 11.45 -2.62
C ALA A 43 8.76 12.83 -2.27
N GLY A 44 9.61 13.83 -2.06
CA GLY A 44 9.18 15.19 -1.80
C GLY A 44 8.89 16.02 -3.06
N ASN A 45 9.10 15.46 -4.24
CA ASN A 45 8.93 16.18 -5.50
C ASN A 45 7.66 15.70 -6.21
N PRO A 46 6.60 16.55 -6.31
CA PRO A 46 5.35 16.14 -6.96
C PRO A 46 5.49 15.84 -8.46
N PHE A 47 6.57 16.29 -9.10
CA PHE A 47 6.82 16.04 -10.52
C PHE A 47 7.66 14.79 -10.78
N ALA A 48 8.11 14.10 -9.75
CA ALA A 48 8.95 12.91 -9.90
C ALA A 48 8.19 11.65 -10.32
N GLY A 49 6.86 11.66 -10.28
CA GLY A 49 6.02 10.55 -10.72
C GLY A 49 5.85 9.41 -9.71
N LEU A 50 6.38 9.54 -8.50
CA LEU A 50 6.13 8.55 -7.45
C LEU A 50 4.67 8.62 -7.00
N GLY A 51 4.04 7.46 -6.89
CA GLY A 51 2.62 7.37 -6.54
C GLY A 51 1.68 7.43 -7.75
N THR A 52 2.20 7.54 -8.97
CA THR A 52 1.38 7.59 -10.19
C THR A 52 1.35 6.26 -10.95
N GLY A 53 2.23 5.32 -10.61
CA GLY A 53 2.34 4.04 -11.30
C GLY A 53 1.34 3.00 -10.81
N GLY A 54 1.10 2.00 -11.65
CA GLY A 54 0.22 0.89 -11.36
C GLY A 54 0.52 -0.31 -12.24
N PRO A 55 -0.29 -1.37 -12.15
CA PRO A 55 -0.04 -2.64 -12.85
C PRO A 55 -0.51 -2.65 -14.31
N GLY A 56 -1.01 -1.52 -14.82
CA GLY A 56 -1.56 -1.42 -16.17
C GLY A 56 -3.08 -1.60 -16.22
N TYR A 57 -3.73 -1.75 -15.09
CA TYR A 57 -5.18 -1.85 -14.98
C TYR A 57 -5.64 -1.29 -13.62
N SER A 58 -6.94 -1.07 -13.48
CA SER A 58 -7.55 -0.70 -12.20
C SER A 58 -8.71 -1.64 -11.88
N ILE A 59 -9.12 -1.67 -10.61
CA ILE A 59 -10.18 -2.54 -10.14
C ILE A 59 -11.31 -1.72 -9.50
N LYS A 60 -12.52 -2.31 -9.49
CA LYS A 60 -13.69 -1.72 -8.85
C LYS A 60 -13.49 -1.68 -7.33
N GLU A 61 -13.99 -0.62 -6.71
CA GLU A 61 -13.98 -0.49 -5.26
C GLU A 61 -14.80 -1.60 -4.58
N GLU A 62 -14.45 -1.90 -3.34
CA GLU A 62 -15.14 -2.91 -2.53
C GLU A 62 -15.55 -2.36 -1.15
N PHE A 63 -15.29 -1.09 -0.86
CA PHE A 63 -15.64 -0.51 0.43
C PHE A 63 -17.15 -0.40 0.63
N SER A 64 -17.93 -0.22 -0.43
CA SER A 64 -19.38 -0.10 -0.35
C SER A 64 -20.08 -1.43 -0.13
N THR A 65 -19.44 -2.56 -0.44
CA THR A 65 -20.02 -3.91 -0.34
C THR A 65 -19.43 -4.73 0.81
N ASN A 66 -18.37 -4.27 1.42
CA ASN A 66 -17.72 -4.96 2.54
C ASN A 66 -18.26 -4.43 3.88
N PRO A 67 -19.04 -5.24 4.64
CA PRO A 67 -19.58 -4.80 5.91
C PRO A 67 -18.53 -4.58 6.99
N ASN A 68 -17.33 -5.12 6.79
CA ASN A 68 -16.20 -5.03 7.73
C ASN A 68 -15.12 -4.06 7.25
N ASN A 69 -15.47 -3.11 6.38
CA ASN A 69 -14.51 -2.15 5.82
C ASN A 69 -14.13 -1.08 6.85
N LYS A 70 -13.27 -1.46 7.77
CA LYS A 70 -12.80 -0.58 8.86
C LYS A 70 -11.29 -0.45 8.84
N HIS A 71 -10.82 0.80 8.90
CA HIS A 71 -9.40 1.13 8.99
C HIS A 71 -8.97 1.13 10.46
N LEU A 72 -8.52 -0.02 10.93
CA LEU A 72 -7.98 -0.22 12.27
C LEU A 72 -6.46 -0.04 12.23
N ASP A 73 -5.82 0.02 13.40
CA ASP A 73 -4.36 0.02 13.45
C ASP A 73 -3.81 -1.22 12.78
N GLY A 74 -2.90 -1.03 11.80
CA GLY A 74 -2.32 -2.14 11.03
C GLY A 74 -3.19 -2.66 9.90
N SER A 75 -4.33 -2.02 9.59
CA SER A 75 -5.13 -2.40 8.44
C SER A 75 -4.38 -2.16 7.14
N LEU A 76 -4.56 -3.08 6.19
CA LEU A 76 -3.99 -3.04 4.85
C LEU A 76 -5.11 -2.68 3.88
N ALA A 77 -4.93 -1.60 3.13
CA ALA A 77 -5.97 -1.07 2.26
C ALA A 77 -5.39 -0.60 0.92
N MET A 78 -6.27 -0.47 -0.09
CA MET A 78 -5.87 -0.03 -1.43
C MET A 78 -5.83 1.48 -1.53
N ALA A 79 -4.68 2.01 -1.95
CA ALA A 79 -4.56 3.40 -2.37
C ALA A 79 -5.24 3.58 -3.74
N ARG A 80 -5.71 4.79 -4.01
CA ARG A 80 -6.37 5.13 -5.27
C ARG A 80 -6.27 6.63 -5.55
N SER A 81 -6.62 7.02 -6.78
CA SER A 81 -6.82 8.42 -7.12
C SER A 81 -8.23 8.87 -6.71
N GLN A 82 -8.69 10.02 -7.21
CA GLN A 82 -10.02 10.53 -6.88
C GLN A 82 -11.15 9.62 -7.37
N ASP A 83 -10.94 8.88 -8.47
CA ASP A 83 -11.91 7.90 -8.95
C ASP A 83 -11.95 6.71 -7.99
N PRO A 84 -13.10 6.38 -7.39
CA PRO A 84 -13.21 5.24 -6.48
C PRO A 84 -12.83 3.89 -7.11
N ASN A 85 -12.87 3.78 -8.42
CA ASN A 85 -12.54 2.57 -9.17
C ASN A 85 -11.15 2.64 -9.82
N SER A 86 -10.23 3.40 -9.25
CA SER A 86 -8.90 3.60 -9.80
C SER A 86 -7.78 2.83 -9.08
N ALA A 87 -8.12 2.00 -8.08
CA ALA A 87 -7.11 1.21 -7.40
C ALA A 87 -6.42 0.23 -8.36
N GLY A 88 -5.12 0.10 -8.22
CA GLY A 88 -4.31 -0.81 -9.05
C GLY A 88 -3.38 -1.67 -8.19
N SER A 89 -2.17 -1.21 -7.96
CA SER A 89 -1.18 -1.95 -7.16
C SER A 89 -0.82 -1.28 -5.84
N GLN A 90 -1.01 0.02 -5.70
CA GLN A 90 -0.58 0.73 -4.51
C GLN A 90 -1.46 0.41 -3.31
N PHE A 91 -0.83 0.25 -2.17
CA PHE A 91 -1.49 -0.05 -0.91
C PHE A 91 -0.90 0.79 0.21
N TYR A 92 -1.60 0.85 1.33
CA TYR A 92 -1.08 1.48 2.54
C TYR A 92 -1.40 0.64 3.77
N LEU A 93 -0.57 0.80 4.78
CA LEU A 93 -0.78 0.25 6.12
C LEU A 93 -1.13 1.39 7.05
N CYS A 94 -2.17 1.21 7.85
CA CYS A 94 -2.61 2.24 8.80
C CYS A 94 -1.70 2.29 10.01
N LEU A 95 -1.24 3.48 10.33
CA LEU A 95 -0.46 3.78 11.53
C LEU A 95 -1.41 4.38 12.57
N GLY A 96 -2.17 3.50 13.24
CA GLY A 96 -3.30 3.84 14.08
C GLY A 96 -4.62 3.72 13.32
N ALA A 97 -5.73 3.72 14.03
CA ALA A 97 -7.06 3.66 13.42
C ALA A 97 -7.35 4.93 12.62
N GLN A 98 -7.94 4.77 11.43
CA GLN A 98 -8.25 5.86 10.50
C GLN A 98 -9.71 5.75 10.04
N PRO A 99 -10.69 5.95 10.94
CA PRO A 99 -12.10 5.72 10.59
C PRO A 99 -12.64 6.63 9.49
N MET A 100 -12.02 7.79 9.26
CA MET A 100 -12.41 8.70 8.19
C MET A 100 -12.24 8.10 6.80
N LEU A 101 -11.45 7.03 6.66
CA LEU A 101 -11.21 6.36 5.38
C LEU A 101 -12.20 5.22 5.09
N ASP A 102 -13.01 4.83 6.06
CA ASP A 102 -13.86 3.63 5.97
C ASP A 102 -14.86 3.69 4.82
N SER A 103 -15.38 4.86 4.52
CA SER A 103 -16.42 5.03 3.48
C SER A 103 -15.86 5.32 2.10
N GLY A 104 -14.56 5.33 1.93
CA GLY A 104 -13.96 5.75 0.66
C GLY A 104 -12.80 4.89 0.15
N TYR A 105 -12.28 3.98 0.96
CA TYR A 105 -11.11 3.17 0.60
C TYR A 105 -11.32 1.73 1.01
N THR A 106 -10.90 0.80 0.15
CA THR A 106 -11.10 -0.63 0.35
C THR A 106 -10.05 -1.23 1.27
N VAL A 107 -10.47 -1.74 2.43
CA VAL A 107 -9.62 -2.54 3.32
C VAL A 107 -9.68 -4.01 2.87
N PHE A 108 -8.53 -4.65 2.74
CA PHE A 108 -8.47 -6.05 2.32
C PHE A 108 -7.62 -6.94 3.23
N GLY A 109 -6.98 -6.39 4.24
CA GLY A 109 -6.16 -7.17 5.15
C GLY A 109 -5.97 -6.50 6.50
N GLN A 110 -5.44 -7.28 7.43
CA GLN A 110 -5.15 -6.84 8.79
C GLN A 110 -3.83 -7.44 9.24
N THR A 111 -2.93 -6.63 9.75
CA THR A 111 -1.67 -7.10 10.34
C THR A 111 -1.97 -7.93 11.58
N ILE A 112 -1.43 -9.13 11.65
CA ILE A 112 -1.56 -10.04 12.79
C ILE A 112 -0.25 -10.24 13.54
N ASP A 113 0.87 -9.84 12.95
CA ASP A 113 2.20 -9.94 13.55
C ASP A 113 3.11 -8.88 12.91
N GLY A 114 4.05 -8.34 13.66
CA GLY A 114 4.99 -7.34 13.16
C GLY A 114 4.51 -5.90 13.22
N MET A 115 3.56 -5.57 14.08
CA MET A 115 3.08 -4.19 14.26
C MET A 115 4.20 -3.22 14.64
N ASP A 116 5.16 -3.66 15.42
CA ASP A 116 6.34 -2.89 15.79
C ASP A 116 7.23 -2.59 14.59
N VAL A 117 7.33 -3.54 13.65
CA VAL A 117 8.09 -3.37 12.40
C VAL A 117 7.43 -2.33 11.51
N ILE A 118 6.11 -2.38 11.38
CA ILE A 118 5.35 -1.41 10.58
C ILE A 118 5.63 0.03 11.07
N GLY A 119 5.67 0.22 12.37
CA GLY A 119 5.95 1.53 12.96
C GLY A 119 7.37 2.06 12.65
N GLN A 120 8.27 1.17 12.25
CA GLN A 120 9.65 1.52 11.90
C GLN A 120 9.85 1.76 10.40
N LEU A 121 8.89 1.44 9.56
CA LEU A 121 8.99 1.65 8.12
C LEU A 121 9.10 3.13 7.78
N ARG A 122 9.92 3.43 6.80
CA ARG A 122 10.17 4.78 6.30
C ARG A 122 10.23 4.78 4.78
N VAL A 123 10.10 5.97 4.20
CA VAL A 123 10.29 6.15 2.75
C VAL A 123 11.66 5.61 2.34
N GLY A 124 11.70 4.85 1.27
CA GLY A 124 12.92 4.21 0.77
C GLY A 124 13.12 2.78 1.24
N ASP A 125 12.40 2.33 2.28
CA ASP A 125 12.50 0.95 2.72
C ASP A 125 12.01 0.01 1.61
N VAL A 126 12.71 -1.12 1.44
CA VAL A 126 12.54 -2.03 0.32
C VAL A 126 11.63 -3.19 0.73
N ILE A 127 10.69 -3.52 -0.13
CA ILE A 127 9.94 -4.79 -0.06
C ILE A 127 10.81 -5.84 -0.72
N GLU A 128 11.42 -6.73 0.06
CA GLU A 128 12.27 -7.78 -0.49
C GLU A 128 11.44 -8.83 -1.21
N SER A 129 10.37 -9.28 -0.58
CA SER A 129 9.44 -10.24 -1.17
C SER A 129 8.10 -10.21 -0.46
N VAL A 130 7.07 -10.65 -1.15
CA VAL A 130 5.74 -10.90 -0.57
C VAL A 130 5.36 -12.34 -0.88
N GLU A 131 5.16 -13.13 0.16
CA GLU A 131 4.72 -14.51 0.02
C GLU A 131 3.26 -14.64 0.41
N ILE A 132 2.51 -15.40 -0.38
CA ILE A 132 1.10 -15.66 -0.13
C ILE A 132 0.94 -17.10 0.35
N GLU A 133 0.45 -17.25 1.57
CA GLU A 133 0.13 -18.54 2.15
C GLU A 133 -1.38 -18.71 2.15
N ASN A 134 -1.86 -19.89 1.74
CA ASN A 134 -3.28 -20.18 1.83
C ASN A 134 -3.62 -20.49 3.29
N ALA A 135 -4.82 -20.06 3.72
CA ALA A 135 -5.28 -20.39 5.06
C ALA A 135 -5.33 -21.90 5.24
N ALA A 136 -4.95 -22.36 6.42
CA ALA A 136 -5.10 -23.76 6.78
C ALA A 136 -6.60 -24.12 6.83
N GLU A 137 -6.94 -25.21 6.19
CA GLU A 137 -8.31 -25.73 6.18
C GLU A 137 -8.57 -26.67 7.36
#